data_28ff7f3f991cc7fdf88532fa950bab11
#
_entry.id   28ff7f3f991cc7fdf88532fa950bab11
#
_cell.length_a   1.000
_cell.length_b   1.000
_cell.length_c   1.000
_cell.angle_alpha   90.00
_cell.angle_beta   90.00
_cell.angle_gamma   90.00
#
_symmetry.space_group_name_H-M   'P 1'
#
loop_
_entity.id
_entity.type
_entity.pdbx_description
1 polymer ?
#
loop_
_entity_poly.entity_id
_entity_poly.type
_entity_poly.pdbx_seq_one_letter_code
_entity_poly.pdbx_strand_id
1 'polypeptide(L)'
;MEHDMQSKTMRGVFPILVTPFDDRDRIDIDSLQNLVDYCIAEGVHGFGIAYATEIPKLTEGERLQVAEVVVNHAAGRVPVVMTTGAPATHVAVEYSLQAQDCGVDAVMSLPPAGAAPEQSRAYFKAISDAVDVPVFFLEAGDALGGPLMRQIAEESQNLRYAKVESAPAPHKVGEAVECGAGLITVMGGASGTHLIEELRRGSQGTMPWPSLPGAFTRVWDQWQAGDERAACATWTDEILPLIRIGGLIHKEILYRQRIIATPRFREPTPAKPLDATTQREFDAVCERLGIGTSNP
;
A
#
# COMPACT_ATOMS: atom_id res chain seq x y z
N MET A 1 -22.37 15.79 -19.73
CA MET A 1 -22.47 15.43 -18.30
C MET A 1 -21.07 15.66 -17.75
N GLU A 2 -20.86 16.81 -17.12
CA GLU A 2 -19.63 17.07 -16.37
C GLU A 2 -19.59 16.05 -15.21
N HIS A 3 -18.65 15.14 -15.28
CA HIS A 3 -18.31 14.28 -14.16
C HIS A 3 -17.67 15.20 -13.12
N ASP A 4 -18.44 15.50 -12.07
CA ASP A 4 -17.97 16.18 -10.88
C ASP A 4 -16.90 15.27 -10.24
N MET A 5 -15.65 15.41 -10.69
CA MET A 5 -14.48 14.81 -10.08
C MET A 5 -14.18 15.54 -8.76
N GLN A 6 -15.05 15.41 -7.76
CA GLN A 6 -14.62 15.61 -6.40
C GLN A 6 -13.51 14.58 -6.14
N SER A 7 -12.27 15.03 -6.20
CA SER A 7 -11.11 14.17 -5.94
C SER A 7 -11.32 13.52 -4.56
N LYS A 8 -11.55 12.21 -4.54
CA LYS A 8 -11.68 11.44 -3.31
C LYS A 8 -10.43 11.70 -2.50
N THR A 9 -10.58 12.25 -1.31
CA THR A 9 -9.44 12.55 -0.44
C THR A 9 -8.76 11.22 -0.06
N MET A 10 -7.52 11.03 -0.50
CA MET A 10 -6.76 9.82 -0.21
C MET A 10 -6.11 9.96 1.17
N ARG A 11 -6.83 9.52 2.19
CA ARG A 11 -6.43 9.53 3.62
C ARG A 11 -6.92 8.26 4.29
N GLY A 12 -6.25 7.85 5.37
CA GLY A 12 -6.65 6.67 6.13
C GLY A 12 -5.88 5.41 5.75
N VAL A 13 -6.54 4.28 5.70
CA VAL A 13 -5.94 2.95 5.54
C VAL A 13 -6.09 2.45 4.12
N PHE A 14 -4.97 2.24 3.43
CA PHE A 14 -4.88 1.79 2.03
C PHE A 14 -4.05 0.50 1.97
N PRO A 15 -4.60 -0.67 2.28
CA PRO A 15 -3.84 -1.91 2.23
C PRO A 15 -3.25 -2.15 0.85
N ILE A 16 -1.99 -2.57 0.80
CA ILE A 16 -1.36 -3.05 -0.43
C ILE A 16 -1.83 -4.48 -0.66
N LEU A 17 -2.69 -4.67 -1.66
CA LEU A 17 -3.24 -5.98 -1.98
C LEU A 17 -2.14 -6.97 -2.38
N VAL A 18 -2.29 -8.23 -2.00
CA VAL A 18 -1.46 -9.34 -2.50
C VAL A 18 -2.09 -9.91 -3.76
N THR A 19 -1.29 -10.50 -4.65
CA THR A 19 -1.81 -11.28 -5.79
C THR A 19 -1.97 -12.74 -5.35
N PRO A 20 -3.19 -13.26 -5.26
CA PRO A 20 -3.41 -14.70 -5.07
C PRO A 20 -3.04 -15.47 -6.33
N PHE A 21 -2.42 -16.63 -6.20
CA PHE A 21 -2.10 -17.51 -7.30
C PHE A 21 -2.73 -18.89 -7.11
N ASP A 22 -3.19 -19.50 -8.20
CA ASP A 22 -3.68 -20.88 -8.22
C ASP A 22 -2.51 -21.89 -8.24
N ASP A 23 -2.84 -23.20 -8.24
CA ASP A 23 -1.85 -24.28 -8.26
C ASP A 23 -1.06 -24.37 -9.58
N ARG A 24 -1.47 -23.64 -10.61
CA ARG A 24 -0.79 -23.54 -11.91
C ARG A 24 -0.03 -22.22 -12.08
N ASP A 25 0.16 -21.50 -10.96
CA ASP A 25 0.87 -20.21 -10.93
C ASP A 25 0.18 -19.09 -11.72
N ARG A 26 -1.13 -19.19 -11.95
CA ARG A 26 -1.96 -18.15 -12.57
C ARG A 26 -2.61 -17.29 -11.50
N ILE A 27 -2.95 -16.05 -11.84
CA ILE A 27 -3.71 -15.18 -10.94
C ILE A 27 -5.08 -15.81 -10.63
N ASP A 28 -5.38 -16.00 -9.36
CA ASP A 28 -6.67 -16.45 -8.87
C ASP A 28 -7.60 -15.23 -8.71
N ILE A 29 -8.42 -15.01 -9.73
CA ILE A 29 -9.31 -13.86 -9.82
C ILE A 29 -10.36 -13.87 -8.70
N ASP A 30 -10.94 -15.03 -8.40
CA ASP A 30 -11.98 -15.16 -7.39
C ASP A 30 -11.42 -14.80 -6.00
N SER A 31 -10.23 -15.31 -5.68
CA SER A 31 -9.53 -14.96 -4.44
C SER A 31 -9.17 -13.47 -4.39
N LEU A 32 -8.79 -12.85 -5.51
CA LEU A 32 -8.49 -11.42 -5.56
C LEU A 32 -9.75 -10.58 -5.31
N GLN A 33 -10.88 -10.96 -5.89
CA GLN A 33 -12.16 -10.31 -5.66
C GLN A 33 -12.64 -10.46 -4.22
N ASN A 34 -12.53 -11.66 -3.64
CA ASN A 34 -12.83 -11.90 -2.23
C ASN A 34 -11.96 -11.03 -1.31
N LEU A 35 -10.67 -10.86 -1.64
CA LEU A 35 -9.77 -9.99 -0.88
C LEU A 35 -10.21 -8.51 -0.94
N VAL A 36 -10.65 -8.03 -2.09
CA VAL A 36 -11.20 -6.67 -2.25
C VAL A 36 -12.44 -6.50 -1.37
N ASP A 37 -13.40 -7.43 -1.44
CA ASP A 37 -14.63 -7.36 -0.66
C ASP A 37 -14.36 -7.47 0.84
N TYR A 38 -13.46 -8.36 1.25
CA TYR A 38 -13.02 -8.47 2.64
C TYR A 38 -12.48 -7.15 3.18
N CYS A 39 -11.55 -6.54 2.46
CA CYS A 39 -10.98 -5.27 2.89
C CYS A 39 -12.03 -4.14 2.95
N ILE A 40 -12.96 -4.07 1.98
CA ILE A 40 -14.04 -3.08 2.00
C ILE A 40 -14.98 -3.30 3.18
N ALA A 41 -15.33 -4.55 3.48
CA ALA A 41 -16.16 -4.89 4.64
C ALA A 41 -15.52 -4.48 5.97
N GLU A 42 -14.19 -4.50 6.04
CA GLU A 42 -13.38 -4.06 7.18
C GLU A 42 -13.15 -2.54 7.23
N GLY A 43 -13.77 -1.77 6.32
CA GLY A 43 -13.81 -0.31 6.37
C GLY A 43 -12.57 0.41 5.85
N VAL A 44 -11.78 -0.21 4.95
CA VAL A 44 -10.61 0.46 4.36
C VAL A 44 -10.98 1.70 3.55
N HIS A 45 -10.06 2.62 3.43
CA HIS A 45 -10.26 3.91 2.75
C HIS A 45 -9.80 3.92 1.30
N GLY A 46 -9.07 2.89 0.88
CA GLY A 46 -8.58 2.70 -0.48
C GLY A 46 -7.74 1.45 -0.61
N PHE A 47 -7.16 1.25 -1.79
CA PHE A 47 -6.24 0.14 -2.09
C PHE A 47 -4.95 0.63 -2.69
N GLY A 48 -3.87 -0.13 -2.43
CA GLY A 48 -2.63 -0.01 -3.17
C GLY A 48 -2.32 -1.29 -3.95
N ILE A 49 -1.88 -1.14 -5.20
CA ILE A 49 -1.29 -2.19 -6.03
C ILE A 49 0.20 -1.84 -6.16
N ALA A 50 1.06 -2.53 -5.40
CA ALA A 50 2.47 -2.16 -5.28
C ALA A 50 3.38 -3.39 -5.10
N TYR A 51 4.56 -3.23 -4.48
CA TYR A 51 5.54 -4.32 -4.36
C TYR A 51 5.00 -5.56 -3.63
N ALA A 52 4.15 -5.39 -2.61
CA ALA A 52 3.51 -6.52 -1.93
C ALA A 52 2.50 -7.28 -2.82
N THR A 53 2.02 -6.65 -3.89
CA THR A 53 1.22 -7.29 -4.95
C THR A 53 2.09 -8.17 -5.86
N GLU A 54 3.38 -8.29 -5.59
CA GLU A 54 4.39 -9.00 -6.39
C GLU A 54 4.56 -8.43 -7.82
N ILE A 55 4.29 -7.14 -8.02
CA ILE A 55 4.39 -6.43 -9.31
C ILE A 55 5.65 -6.81 -10.11
N PRO A 56 6.87 -6.90 -9.54
CA PRO A 56 8.05 -7.28 -10.31
C PRO A 56 8.05 -8.71 -10.85
N LYS A 57 7.13 -9.55 -10.37
CA LYS A 57 6.98 -10.96 -10.81
C LYS A 57 5.80 -11.17 -11.76
N LEU A 58 5.04 -10.11 -12.03
CA LEU A 58 3.94 -10.14 -12.99
C LEU A 58 4.42 -9.71 -14.36
N THR A 59 3.94 -10.37 -15.40
CA THR A 59 4.08 -9.86 -16.76
C THR A 59 3.31 -8.54 -16.92
N GLU A 60 3.58 -7.77 -17.97
CA GLU A 60 2.86 -6.52 -18.23
C GLU A 60 1.34 -6.76 -18.34
N GLY A 61 0.92 -7.81 -19.04
CA GLY A 61 -0.50 -8.19 -19.15
C GLY A 61 -1.12 -8.56 -17.79
N GLU A 62 -0.40 -9.29 -16.94
CA GLU A 62 -0.88 -9.64 -15.59
C GLU A 62 -0.96 -8.42 -14.68
N ARG A 63 -0.07 -7.44 -14.80
CA ARG A 63 -0.15 -6.18 -14.04
C ARG A 63 -1.43 -5.43 -14.36
N LEU A 64 -1.77 -5.31 -15.65
CA LEU A 64 -3.03 -4.70 -16.11
C LEU A 64 -4.23 -5.52 -15.66
N GLN A 65 -4.18 -6.85 -15.78
CA GLN A 65 -5.26 -7.73 -15.31
C GLN A 65 -5.56 -7.55 -13.82
N VAL A 66 -4.53 -7.46 -12.96
CA VAL A 66 -4.73 -7.18 -11.53
C VAL A 66 -5.39 -5.82 -11.32
N ALA A 67 -4.93 -4.78 -12.03
CA ALA A 67 -5.50 -3.43 -11.94
C ALA A 67 -6.98 -3.43 -12.37
N GLU A 68 -7.30 -4.01 -13.53
CA GLU A 68 -8.67 -4.11 -14.04
C GLU A 68 -9.60 -4.86 -13.08
N VAL A 69 -9.16 -6.00 -12.54
CA VAL A 69 -9.95 -6.79 -11.58
C VAL A 69 -10.23 -5.96 -10.32
N VAL A 70 -9.20 -5.33 -9.76
CA VAL A 70 -9.35 -4.55 -8.52
C VAL A 70 -10.24 -3.32 -8.75
N VAL A 71 -10.01 -2.54 -9.81
CA VAL A 71 -10.80 -1.34 -10.13
C VAL A 71 -12.26 -1.70 -10.40
N ASN A 72 -12.50 -2.68 -11.27
CA ASN A 72 -13.86 -3.10 -11.64
C ASN A 72 -14.61 -3.67 -10.44
N HIS A 73 -13.92 -4.48 -9.62
CA HIS A 73 -14.56 -5.09 -8.46
C HIS A 73 -14.76 -4.10 -7.30
N ALA A 74 -13.81 -3.17 -7.08
CA ALA A 74 -14.01 -2.07 -6.14
C ALA A 74 -15.19 -1.16 -6.55
N ALA A 75 -15.47 -1.05 -7.86
CA ALA A 75 -16.61 -0.34 -8.43
C ALA A 75 -16.81 1.08 -7.85
N GLY A 76 -15.70 1.79 -7.64
CA GLY A 76 -15.71 3.14 -7.09
C GLY A 76 -16.08 3.24 -5.61
N ARG A 77 -16.23 2.13 -4.88
CA ARG A 77 -16.50 2.13 -3.43
C ARG A 77 -15.36 2.79 -2.65
N VAL A 78 -14.13 2.56 -3.07
CA VAL A 78 -12.90 3.17 -2.52
C VAL A 78 -11.92 3.44 -3.66
N PRO A 79 -10.98 4.41 -3.51
CA PRO A 79 -9.96 4.69 -4.52
C PRO A 79 -8.90 3.59 -4.61
N VAL A 80 -8.30 3.44 -5.79
CA VAL A 80 -7.22 2.50 -6.10
C VAL A 80 -5.98 3.26 -6.55
N VAL A 81 -4.84 3.01 -5.89
CA VAL A 81 -3.52 3.58 -6.20
C VAL A 81 -2.62 2.48 -6.77
N MET A 82 -2.01 2.66 -7.93
CA MET A 82 -1.14 1.65 -8.55
C MET A 82 0.30 2.14 -8.72
N THR A 83 1.26 1.30 -8.36
CA THR A 83 2.68 1.55 -8.66
C THR A 83 2.98 1.35 -10.14
N THR A 84 3.54 2.39 -10.76
CA THR A 84 3.89 2.46 -12.18
C THR A 84 5.37 2.76 -12.43
N GLY A 85 6.17 2.85 -11.35
CA GLY A 85 7.61 3.14 -11.45
C GLY A 85 8.37 2.12 -12.30
N ALA A 86 9.32 2.61 -13.09
CA ALA A 86 10.21 1.83 -13.94
C ALA A 86 11.61 2.45 -13.99
N PRO A 87 12.66 1.69 -14.36
CA PRO A 87 14.03 2.21 -14.46
C PRO A 87 14.21 3.30 -15.53
N ALA A 88 13.37 3.33 -16.55
CA ALA A 88 13.39 4.32 -17.61
C ALA A 88 12.16 5.23 -17.53
N THR A 89 12.36 6.55 -17.63
CA THR A 89 11.27 7.56 -17.56
C THR A 89 10.15 7.27 -18.57
N HIS A 90 10.49 6.98 -19.83
CA HIS A 90 9.51 6.67 -20.86
C HIS A 90 8.62 5.49 -20.47
N VAL A 91 9.22 4.41 -19.93
CA VAL A 91 8.47 3.21 -19.50
C VAL A 91 7.56 3.52 -18.30
N ALA A 92 8.02 4.34 -17.36
CA ALA A 92 7.19 4.76 -16.22
C ALA A 92 6.00 5.63 -16.66
N VAL A 93 6.19 6.48 -17.66
CA VAL A 93 5.10 7.26 -18.28
C VAL A 93 4.09 6.34 -18.95
N GLU A 94 4.55 5.39 -19.78
CA GLU A 94 3.66 4.42 -20.45
C GLU A 94 2.87 3.59 -19.45
N TYR A 95 3.52 3.08 -18.39
CA TYR A 95 2.82 2.35 -17.33
C TYR A 95 1.82 3.21 -16.56
N SER A 96 2.10 4.51 -16.40
CA SER A 96 1.19 5.42 -15.72
C SER A 96 -0.04 5.72 -16.56
N LEU A 97 0.12 5.90 -17.88
CA LEU A 97 -0.98 6.04 -18.83
C LEU A 97 -1.86 4.80 -18.88
N GLN A 98 -1.24 3.60 -18.98
CA GLN A 98 -1.97 2.33 -18.98
C GLN A 98 -2.76 2.14 -17.67
N ALA A 99 -2.18 2.46 -16.51
CA ALA A 99 -2.86 2.38 -15.23
C ALA A 99 -4.04 3.35 -15.16
N GLN A 100 -3.88 4.59 -15.63
CA GLN A 100 -4.97 5.56 -15.74
C GLN A 100 -6.08 5.04 -16.65
N ASP A 101 -5.75 4.47 -17.80
CA ASP A 101 -6.73 3.90 -18.74
C ASP A 101 -7.49 2.70 -18.13
N CYS A 102 -6.84 1.94 -17.23
CA CYS A 102 -7.52 0.91 -16.43
C CYS A 102 -8.48 1.49 -15.37
N GLY A 103 -8.45 2.80 -15.14
CA GLY A 103 -9.34 3.48 -14.21
C GLY A 103 -8.84 3.54 -12.76
N VAL A 104 -7.52 3.45 -12.52
CA VAL A 104 -6.99 3.71 -11.17
C VAL A 104 -7.17 5.17 -10.79
N ASP A 105 -7.42 5.45 -9.50
CA ASP A 105 -7.65 6.81 -9.00
C ASP A 105 -6.35 7.60 -8.80
N ALA A 106 -5.20 6.92 -8.72
CA ALA A 106 -3.88 7.56 -8.66
C ALA A 106 -2.76 6.58 -9.08
N VAL A 107 -1.64 7.12 -9.51
CA VAL A 107 -0.42 6.37 -9.77
C VAL A 107 0.64 6.68 -8.70
N MET A 108 1.56 5.75 -8.49
CA MET A 108 2.64 5.89 -7.50
C MET A 108 3.97 5.47 -8.13
N SER A 109 5.03 6.22 -7.92
CA SER A 109 6.33 5.88 -8.48
C SER A 109 7.48 6.05 -7.50
N LEU A 110 8.43 5.12 -7.58
CA LEU A 110 9.76 5.24 -7.01
C LEU A 110 10.70 5.76 -8.11
N PRO A 111 11.58 6.72 -7.84
CA PRO A 111 12.55 7.16 -8.84
C PRO A 111 13.52 6.03 -9.18
N PRO A 112 14.16 6.06 -10.35
CA PRO A 112 15.17 5.07 -10.73
C PRO A 112 16.29 5.00 -9.68
N ALA A 113 16.76 3.79 -9.39
CA ALA A 113 17.81 3.57 -8.39
C ALA A 113 19.08 4.35 -8.75
N GLY A 114 19.62 5.11 -7.79
CA GLY A 114 20.83 5.93 -7.98
C GLY A 114 20.61 7.19 -8.82
N ALA A 115 19.37 7.56 -9.12
CA ALA A 115 19.08 8.81 -9.83
C ALA A 115 19.54 10.03 -9.02
N ALA A 116 20.22 10.97 -9.68
CA ALA A 116 20.51 12.27 -9.10
C ALA A 116 19.22 13.07 -8.87
N PRO A 117 19.23 14.08 -7.96
CA PRO A 117 18.03 14.90 -7.68
C PRO A 117 17.36 15.48 -8.93
N GLU A 118 18.14 15.98 -9.88
CA GLU A 118 17.64 16.54 -11.14
C GLU A 118 17.00 15.48 -12.04
N GLN A 119 17.53 14.26 -12.02
CA GLN A 119 16.97 13.13 -12.75
C GLN A 119 15.65 12.68 -12.12
N SER A 120 15.58 12.60 -10.80
CA SER A 120 14.34 12.31 -10.06
C SER A 120 13.27 13.37 -10.33
N ARG A 121 13.65 14.65 -10.34
CA ARG A 121 12.76 15.76 -10.69
C ARG A 121 12.20 15.64 -12.10
N ALA A 122 13.08 15.42 -13.09
CA ALA A 122 12.66 15.24 -14.48
C ALA A 122 11.75 14.01 -14.67
N TYR A 123 12.04 12.91 -13.94
CA TYR A 123 11.27 11.68 -13.95
C TYR A 123 9.83 11.91 -13.44
N PHE A 124 9.67 12.48 -12.26
CA PHE A 124 8.34 12.75 -11.68
C PHE A 124 7.57 13.80 -12.47
N LYS A 125 8.27 14.82 -12.98
CA LYS A 125 7.63 15.82 -13.84
C LYS A 125 7.07 15.18 -15.11
N ALA A 126 7.82 14.30 -15.77
CA ALA A 126 7.36 13.61 -16.97
C ALA A 126 6.11 12.75 -16.71
N ILE A 127 6.06 12.04 -15.57
CA ILE A 127 4.87 11.28 -15.19
C ILE A 127 3.70 12.22 -14.91
N SER A 128 3.90 13.26 -14.10
CA SER A 128 2.84 14.23 -13.74
C SER A 128 2.27 14.98 -14.94
N ASP A 129 3.11 15.29 -15.93
CA ASP A 129 2.68 15.99 -17.16
C ASP A 129 1.88 15.07 -18.11
N ALA A 130 2.03 13.74 -17.97
CA ALA A 130 1.41 12.77 -18.86
C ALA A 130 0.04 12.27 -18.37
N VAL A 131 -0.22 12.28 -17.07
CA VAL A 131 -1.45 11.74 -16.48
C VAL A 131 -2.35 12.83 -15.91
N ASP A 132 -3.65 12.60 -15.89
CA ASP A 132 -4.64 13.50 -15.27
C ASP A 132 -4.94 13.12 -13.81
N VAL A 133 -4.57 11.89 -13.39
CA VAL A 133 -4.77 11.40 -12.02
C VAL A 133 -3.65 11.86 -11.07
N PRO A 134 -3.93 11.97 -9.77
CA PRO A 134 -2.90 12.26 -8.78
C PRO A 134 -1.72 11.29 -8.82
N VAL A 135 -0.53 11.83 -8.54
CA VAL A 135 0.72 11.07 -8.47
C VAL A 135 1.23 11.04 -7.04
N PHE A 136 1.60 9.85 -6.57
CA PHE A 136 2.29 9.64 -5.31
C PHE A 136 3.80 9.52 -5.52
N PHE A 137 4.56 10.19 -4.67
CA PHE A 137 5.92 9.77 -4.40
C PHE A 137 5.91 8.46 -3.63
N LEU A 138 6.67 7.46 -4.07
CA LEU A 138 7.09 6.35 -3.21
C LEU A 138 8.51 6.67 -2.73
N GLU A 139 8.64 7.01 -1.46
CA GLU A 139 9.92 7.26 -0.82
C GLU A 139 10.37 5.99 -0.11
N ALA A 140 11.36 5.32 -0.67
CA ALA A 140 11.97 4.11 -0.13
C ALA A 140 13.47 4.11 -0.47
N GLY A 141 14.31 3.65 0.47
CA GLY A 141 15.75 3.57 0.28
C GLY A 141 16.45 4.93 0.17
N ASP A 142 15.93 5.96 0.86
CA ASP A 142 16.47 7.33 0.87
C ASP A 142 16.55 8.00 -0.53
N ALA A 143 15.69 7.59 -1.44
CA ALA A 143 15.69 8.09 -2.81
C ALA A 143 15.17 9.53 -2.94
N LEU A 144 14.36 10.00 -1.98
CA LEU A 144 13.72 11.32 -2.00
C LEU A 144 13.65 11.91 -0.59
N GLY A 145 14.43 12.97 -0.32
CA GLY A 145 14.26 13.75 0.90
C GLY A 145 13.05 14.69 0.83
N GLY A 146 12.53 15.10 1.97
CA GLY A 146 11.41 16.04 2.08
C GLY A 146 11.56 17.32 1.24
N PRO A 147 12.71 18.01 1.28
CA PRO A 147 12.94 19.21 0.48
C PRO A 147 12.83 18.96 -1.03
N LEU A 148 13.37 17.84 -1.53
CA LEU A 148 13.28 17.49 -2.94
C LEU A 148 11.84 17.16 -3.36
N MET A 149 11.09 16.39 -2.54
CA MET A 149 9.66 16.14 -2.78
C MET A 149 8.87 17.44 -2.86
N ARG A 150 9.13 18.39 -1.94
CA ARG A 150 8.52 19.72 -1.95
C ARG A 150 8.77 20.46 -3.25
N GLN A 151 10.04 20.55 -3.68
CA GLN A 151 10.43 21.23 -4.91
C GLN A 151 9.74 20.63 -6.13
N ILE A 152 9.71 19.28 -6.24
CA ILE A 152 9.06 18.61 -7.37
C ILE A 152 7.54 18.86 -7.37
N ALA A 153 6.90 18.83 -6.20
CA ALA A 153 5.47 19.06 -6.09
C ALA A 153 5.06 20.50 -6.42
N GLU A 154 5.91 21.49 -6.13
CA GLU A 154 5.67 22.89 -6.53
C GLU A 154 5.70 23.10 -8.06
N GLU A 155 6.47 22.29 -8.77
CA GLU A 155 6.63 22.34 -10.22
C GLU A 155 5.64 21.42 -10.97
N SER A 156 4.79 20.67 -10.26
CA SER A 156 3.94 19.61 -10.81
C SER A 156 2.48 19.81 -10.42
N GLN A 157 1.56 19.56 -11.36
CA GLN A 157 0.13 19.72 -11.09
C GLN A 157 -0.46 18.57 -10.27
N ASN A 158 -0.01 17.34 -10.51
CA ASN A 158 -0.65 16.12 -9.99
C ASN A 158 0.12 15.46 -8.84
N LEU A 159 1.33 15.88 -8.51
CA LEU A 159 2.11 15.38 -7.38
C LEU A 159 1.61 16.00 -6.07
N ARG A 160 0.77 15.25 -5.36
CA ARG A 160 0.07 15.74 -4.15
C ARG A 160 0.11 14.75 -2.99
N TYR A 161 0.74 13.60 -3.17
CA TYR A 161 0.77 12.53 -2.17
C TYR A 161 2.17 11.95 -2.05
N ALA A 162 2.47 11.38 -0.87
CA ALA A 162 3.67 10.59 -0.64
C ALA A 162 3.37 9.39 0.24
N LYS A 163 3.96 8.22 -0.11
CA LYS A 163 4.11 7.07 0.74
C LYS A 163 5.57 6.98 1.17
N VAL A 164 5.83 7.05 2.48
CA VAL A 164 7.19 7.13 3.03
C VAL A 164 7.52 5.84 3.78
N GLU A 165 8.62 5.18 3.40
CA GLU A 165 9.03 3.87 3.93
C GLU A 165 10.50 3.81 4.38
N SER A 166 11.34 4.81 4.05
CA SER A 166 12.76 4.79 4.40
C SER A 166 12.99 4.85 5.90
N ALA A 167 13.97 4.08 6.37
CA ALA A 167 14.37 4.11 7.77
C ALA A 167 15.23 5.35 8.11
N PRO A 168 15.05 5.92 9.28
CA PRO A 168 14.04 5.62 10.31
C PRO A 168 12.67 6.22 9.95
N ALA A 169 11.69 5.37 9.62
CA ALA A 169 10.43 5.77 8.99
C ALA A 169 9.69 6.91 9.73
N PRO A 170 9.53 6.92 11.06
CA PRO A 170 8.86 8.04 11.74
C PRO A 170 9.52 9.40 11.49
N HIS A 171 10.85 9.46 11.44
CA HIS A 171 11.57 10.71 11.18
C HIS A 171 11.38 11.17 9.74
N LYS A 172 11.46 10.24 8.78
CA LYS A 172 11.26 10.54 7.35
C LYS A 172 9.82 10.99 7.07
N VAL A 173 8.83 10.37 7.71
CA VAL A 173 7.43 10.83 7.66
C VAL A 173 7.31 12.24 8.22
N GLY A 174 7.91 12.52 9.39
CA GLY A 174 7.90 13.87 9.99
C GLY A 174 8.53 14.92 9.07
N GLU A 175 9.70 14.64 8.50
CA GLU A 175 10.36 15.50 7.52
C GLU A 175 9.48 15.75 6.28
N ALA A 176 8.89 14.69 5.73
CA ALA A 176 8.02 14.81 4.56
C ALA A 176 6.74 15.62 4.85
N VAL A 177 6.15 15.47 6.04
CA VAL A 177 4.99 16.26 6.50
C VAL A 177 5.36 17.73 6.65
N GLU A 178 6.48 18.03 7.31
CA GLU A 178 6.94 19.39 7.53
C GLU A 178 7.27 20.09 6.19
N CYS A 179 8.09 19.45 5.36
CA CYS A 179 8.46 20.01 4.06
C CYS A 179 7.28 20.10 3.09
N GLY A 180 6.38 19.12 3.13
CA GLY A 180 5.21 19.03 2.24
C GLY A 180 4.01 19.84 2.70
N ALA A 181 4.08 20.56 3.83
CA ALA A 181 2.94 21.26 4.44
C ALA A 181 2.13 22.09 3.46
N GLY A 182 0.81 21.84 3.39
CA GLY A 182 -0.14 22.53 2.51
C GLY A 182 -0.07 22.09 1.04
N LEU A 183 0.81 21.16 0.64
CA LEU A 183 0.96 20.72 -0.74
C LEU A 183 0.94 19.19 -0.90
N ILE A 184 1.55 18.46 0.02
CA ILE A 184 1.70 17.01 -0.05
C ILE A 184 0.98 16.35 1.14
N THR A 185 0.08 15.41 0.84
CA THR A 185 -0.51 14.52 1.84
C THR A 185 0.41 13.31 2.03
N VAL A 186 0.93 13.11 3.23
CA VAL A 186 1.91 12.06 3.54
C VAL A 186 1.21 10.88 4.22
N MET A 187 1.48 9.66 3.74
CA MET A 187 1.10 8.41 4.36
C MET A 187 2.35 7.62 4.75
N GLY A 188 2.26 6.89 5.85
CA GLY A 188 3.25 5.89 6.21
C GLY A 188 3.15 4.64 5.34
N GLY A 189 4.24 3.91 5.29
CA GLY A 189 4.30 2.61 4.63
C GLY A 189 4.87 1.55 5.58
N ALA A 190 5.96 0.88 5.17
CA ALA A 190 6.71 -0.06 5.99
C ALA A 190 5.81 -1.06 6.77
N SER A 191 4.77 -1.59 6.09
CA SER A 191 3.82 -2.55 6.67
C SER A 191 3.00 -2.04 7.86
N GLY A 192 2.94 -0.73 8.10
CA GLY A 192 2.29 -0.13 9.27
C GLY A 192 3.07 -0.30 10.57
N THR A 193 4.35 -0.68 10.48
CA THR A 193 5.22 -0.99 11.64
C THR A 193 5.33 0.19 12.62
N HIS A 194 5.26 1.40 12.14
CA HIS A 194 5.43 2.62 12.92
C HIS A 194 4.19 3.52 12.90
N LEU A 195 3.01 2.94 12.67
CA LEU A 195 1.77 3.70 12.46
C LEU A 195 1.52 4.77 13.54
N ILE A 196 1.64 4.42 14.82
CA ILE A 196 1.38 5.35 15.92
C ILE A 196 2.38 6.52 15.90
N GLU A 197 3.67 6.23 15.73
CA GLU A 197 4.72 7.24 15.69
C GLU A 197 4.60 8.14 14.45
N GLU A 198 4.12 7.61 13.34
CA GLU A 198 3.86 8.32 12.09
C GLU A 198 2.64 9.24 12.23
N LEU A 199 1.55 8.75 12.85
CA LEU A 199 0.35 9.56 13.14
C LEU A 199 0.67 10.75 14.06
N ARG A 200 1.52 10.55 15.10
CA ARG A 200 2.01 11.64 15.96
C ARG A 200 2.78 12.72 15.21
N ARG A 201 3.33 12.39 14.03
CA ARG A 201 4.09 13.32 13.16
C ARG A 201 3.24 13.88 12.03
N GLY A 202 1.93 13.65 12.05
CA GLY A 202 1.00 14.23 11.09
C GLY A 202 0.75 13.40 9.84
N SER A 203 1.16 12.13 9.82
CA SER A 203 0.75 11.20 8.75
C SER A 203 -0.77 11.21 8.59
N GLN A 204 -1.22 11.23 7.35
CA GLN A 204 -2.63 11.23 7.01
C GLN A 204 -3.16 9.83 6.65
N GLY A 205 -2.42 8.80 6.99
CA GLY A 205 -2.81 7.42 6.76
C GLY A 205 -1.63 6.46 6.70
N THR A 206 -1.92 5.24 6.30
CA THR A 206 -0.93 4.17 6.17
C THR A 206 -1.27 3.24 5.01
N MET A 207 -0.23 2.64 4.40
CA MET A 207 -0.37 1.62 3.36
C MET A 207 0.19 0.28 3.86
N PRO A 208 -0.57 -0.46 4.69
CA PRO A 208 -0.11 -1.69 5.33
C PRO A 208 -0.35 -2.93 4.45
N TRP A 209 -0.07 -4.12 5.00
CA TRP A 209 -0.51 -5.38 4.44
C TRP A 209 -2.04 -5.58 4.58
N PRO A 210 -2.68 -6.37 3.70
CA PRO A 210 -4.13 -6.52 3.68
C PRO A 210 -4.66 -7.62 4.60
N SER A 211 -3.83 -8.23 5.44
CA SER A 211 -4.20 -9.41 6.24
C SER A 211 -5.02 -9.10 7.49
N LEU A 212 -4.94 -7.88 8.01
CA LEU A 212 -5.73 -7.39 9.15
C LEU A 212 -6.25 -5.97 8.91
N PRO A 213 -7.01 -5.73 7.83
CA PRO A 213 -7.41 -4.37 7.49
C PRO A 213 -8.25 -3.73 8.58
N GLY A 214 -9.15 -4.48 9.24
CA GLY A 214 -10.01 -4.00 10.30
C GLY A 214 -9.26 -3.53 11.56
N ALA A 215 -8.13 -4.15 11.89
CA ALA A 215 -7.30 -3.65 12.99
C ALA A 215 -6.70 -2.28 12.67
N PHE A 216 -6.19 -2.10 11.44
CA PHE A 216 -5.66 -0.80 11.00
C PHE A 216 -6.74 0.27 10.90
N THR A 217 -7.94 -0.05 10.43
CA THR A 217 -9.07 0.90 10.39
C THR A 217 -9.50 1.32 11.79
N ARG A 218 -9.58 0.38 12.75
CA ARG A 218 -9.87 0.71 14.15
C ARG A 218 -8.82 1.66 14.75
N VAL A 219 -7.52 1.40 14.51
CA VAL A 219 -6.46 2.32 14.97
C VAL A 219 -6.66 3.71 14.38
N TRP A 220 -6.95 3.80 13.09
CA TRP A 220 -7.19 5.06 12.41
C TRP A 220 -8.41 5.79 12.98
N ASP A 221 -9.55 5.12 13.14
CA ASP A 221 -10.79 5.72 13.65
C ASP A 221 -10.64 6.21 15.09
N GLN A 222 -10.01 5.42 15.96
CA GLN A 222 -9.69 5.80 17.34
C GLN A 222 -8.77 7.01 17.37
N TRP A 223 -7.76 7.05 16.50
CA TRP A 223 -6.88 8.22 16.38
C TRP A 223 -7.64 9.48 15.92
N GLN A 224 -8.50 9.36 14.90
CA GLN A 224 -9.31 10.49 14.41
C GLN A 224 -10.33 10.98 15.47
N ALA A 225 -10.80 10.09 16.33
CA ALA A 225 -11.65 10.43 17.47
C ALA A 225 -10.87 11.07 18.64
N GLY A 226 -9.54 11.19 18.55
CA GLY A 226 -8.68 11.73 19.61
C GLY A 226 -8.37 10.74 20.74
N ASP A 227 -8.76 9.47 20.60
CA ASP A 227 -8.46 8.41 21.57
C ASP A 227 -7.13 7.69 21.23
N GLU A 228 -6.03 8.41 21.42
CA GLU A 228 -4.68 7.87 21.21
C GLU A 228 -4.41 6.64 22.07
N ARG A 229 -4.99 6.58 23.28
CA ARG A 229 -4.78 5.43 24.18
C ARG A 229 -5.39 4.15 23.59
N ALA A 230 -6.61 4.23 23.09
CA ALA A 230 -7.25 3.11 22.43
C ALA A 230 -6.51 2.71 21.14
N ALA A 231 -6.10 3.70 20.33
CA ALA A 231 -5.32 3.45 19.12
C ALA A 231 -4.01 2.69 19.42
N CYS A 232 -3.26 3.13 20.45
CA CYS A 232 -2.05 2.46 20.89
C CYS A 232 -2.33 1.03 21.40
N ALA A 233 -3.41 0.83 22.16
CA ALA A 233 -3.79 -0.50 22.64
C ALA A 233 -4.12 -1.44 21.48
N THR A 234 -4.97 -1.04 20.55
CA THR A 234 -5.33 -1.83 19.37
C THR A 234 -4.09 -2.19 18.53
N TRP A 235 -3.20 -1.21 18.28
CA TRP A 235 -1.96 -1.46 17.54
C TRP A 235 -1.04 -2.45 18.26
N THR A 236 -0.86 -2.30 19.57
CA THR A 236 0.01 -3.15 20.39
C THR A 236 -0.53 -4.59 20.49
N ASP A 237 -1.83 -4.74 20.65
CA ASP A 237 -2.43 -6.03 20.96
C ASP A 237 -2.76 -6.84 19.71
N GLU A 238 -3.08 -6.20 18.60
CA GLU A 238 -3.54 -6.89 17.39
C GLU A 238 -2.52 -6.85 16.26
N ILE A 239 -1.83 -5.73 16.01
CA ILE A 239 -0.96 -5.54 14.85
C ILE A 239 0.48 -5.90 15.16
N LEU A 240 1.06 -5.33 16.22
CA LEU A 240 2.46 -5.51 16.59
C LEU A 240 2.90 -6.97 16.74
N PRO A 241 2.10 -7.88 17.30
CA PRO A 241 2.51 -9.29 17.44
C PRO A 241 2.80 -9.96 16.09
N LEU A 242 2.00 -9.67 15.04
CA LEU A 242 2.23 -10.21 13.69
C LEU A 242 3.43 -9.54 13.00
N ILE A 243 3.64 -8.24 13.19
CA ILE A 243 4.84 -7.55 12.71
C ILE A 243 6.10 -8.22 13.27
N ARG A 244 6.09 -8.62 14.55
CA ARG A 244 7.23 -9.28 15.21
C ARG A 244 7.52 -10.69 14.73
N ILE A 245 6.52 -11.44 14.29
CA ILE A 245 6.73 -12.72 13.61
C ILE A 245 7.55 -12.48 12.35
N GLY A 246 7.24 -11.40 11.63
CA GLY A 246 7.93 -11.06 10.39
C GLY A 246 7.66 -12.05 9.27
N GLY A 247 8.49 -12.00 8.23
CA GLY A 247 8.36 -12.90 7.09
C GLY A 247 7.12 -12.63 6.22
N LEU A 248 6.83 -13.57 5.34
CA LEU A 248 5.71 -13.45 4.40
C LEU A 248 4.46 -14.19 4.90
N ILE A 249 4.02 -13.87 6.13
CA ILE A 249 2.88 -14.54 6.79
C ILE A 249 1.51 -14.05 6.29
N HIS A 250 1.45 -12.93 5.57
CA HIS A 250 0.18 -12.26 5.28
C HIS A 250 -0.74 -13.08 4.36
N LYS A 251 -0.19 -13.79 3.38
CA LYS A 251 -1.00 -14.72 2.57
C LYS A 251 -1.47 -15.94 3.38
N GLU A 252 -0.66 -16.42 4.31
CA GLU A 252 -1.04 -17.50 5.23
C GLU A 252 -2.21 -17.07 6.13
N ILE A 253 -2.18 -15.83 6.65
CA ILE A 253 -3.29 -15.27 7.43
C ILE A 253 -4.57 -15.21 6.60
N LEU A 254 -4.51 -14.68 5.39
CA LEU A 254 -5.66 -14.59 4.48
C LEU A 254 -6.20 -15.99 4.10
N TYR A 255 -5.32 -16.97 3.90
CA TYR A 255 -5.69 -18.35 3.64
C TYR A 255 -6.40 -18.99 4.84
N ARG A 256 -5.88 -18.82 6.05
CA ARG A 256 -6.53 -19.30 7.28
C ARG A 256 -7.91 -18.69 7.50
N GLN A 257 -8.10 -17.45 7.10
CA GLN A 257 -9.39 -16.75 7.12
C GLN A 257 -10.30 -17.13 5.93
N ARG A 258 -9.84 -17.99 5.01
CA ARG A 258 -10.56 -18.40 3.80
C ARG A 258 -10.88 -17.25 2.83
N ILE A 259 -10.10 -16.19 2.86
CA ILE A 259 -10.22 -15.07 1.94
C ILE A 259 -9.58 -15.43 0.59
N ILE A 260 -8.45 -16.14 0.61
CA ILE A 260 -7.77 -16.64 -0.60
C ILE A 260 -7.65 -18.15 -0.55
N ALA A 261 -7.64 -18.79 -1.74
CA ALA A 261 -7.64 -20.25 -1.84
C ALA A 261 -6.29 -20.91 -1.52
N THR A 262 -5.18 -20.18 -1.70
CA THR A 262 -3.83 -20.70 -1.39
C THR A 262 -2.93 -19.58 -0.85
N PRO A 263 -1.97 -19.87 0.06
CA PRO A 263 -1.03 -18.88 0.56
C PRO A 263 0.22 -18.71 -0.35
N ARG A 264 0.16 -19.19 -1.59
CA ARG A 264 1.31 -19.26 -2.50
C ARG A 264 1.84 -17.88 -2.90
N PHE A 265 3.16 -17.81 -3.02
CA PHE A 265 3.90 -16.75 -3.70
C PHE A 265 4.45 -17.29 -5.01
N ARG A 266 4.58 -16.44 -6.02
CA ARG A 266 5.25 -16.78 -7.25
C ARG A 266 6.77 -16.90 -7.03
N GLU A 267 7.37 -17.96 -7.54
CA GLU A 267 8.81 -18.18 -7.41
C GLU A 267 9.65 -17.28 -8.37
N PRO A 268 10.90 -16.95 -8.05
CA PRO A 268 11.55 -17.23 -6.75
C PRO A 268 10.98 -16.34 -5.64
N THR A 269 10.71 -16.96 -4.49
CA THR A 269 10.29 -16.20 -3.31
C THR A 269 11.42 -16.07 -2.30
N PRO A 270 11.63 -14.89 -1.68
CA PRO A 270 12.55 -14.75 -0.56
C PRO A 270 11.99 -15.39 0.73
N ALA A 271 10.73 -15.82 0.71
CA ALA A 271 10.10 -16.43 1.88
C ALA A 271 10.83 -17.72 2.25
N LYS A 272 11.42 -17.71 3.43
CA LYS A 272 11.85 -18.94 4.07
C LYS A 272 10.71 -19.44 4.95
N PRO A 273 10.50 -20.78 5.01
CA PRO A 273 9.58 -21.35 6.00
C PRO A 273 9.95 -20.84 7.40
N LEU A 274 8.94 -20.56 8.21
CA LEU A 274 9.17 -20.26 9.62
C LEU A 274 9.83 -21.47 10.28
N ASP A 275 10.80 -21.23 11.15
CA ASP A 275 11.31 -22.29 11.99
C ASP A 275 10.23 -22.78 12.96
N ALA A 276 10.42 -23.96 13.54
CA ALA A 276 9.41 -24.60 14.38
C ALA A 276 9.00 -23.79 15.63
N THR A 277 9.87 -22.89 16.10
CA THR A 277 9.56 -22.03 17.25
C THR A 277 8.73 -20.84 16.79
N THR A 278 9.18 -20.14 15.77
CA THR A 278 8.45 -19.02 15.16
C THR A 278 7.07 -19.45 14.64
N GLN A 279 6.96 -20.70 14.10
CA GLN A 279 5.67 -21.24 13.68
C GLN A 279 4.72 -21.40 14.88
N ARG A 280 5.17 -21.91 16.03
CA ARG A 280 4.33 -22.01 17.24
C ARG A 280 3.93 -20.64 17.78
N GLU A 281 4.84 -19.65 17.73
CA GLU A 281 4.54 -18.28 18.12
C GLU A 281 3.47 -17.67 17.20
N PHE A 282 3.60 -17.87 15.89
CA PHE A 282 2.63 -17.43 14.90
C PHE A 282 1.25 -18.07 15.13
N ASP A 283 1.21 -19.40 15.37
CA ASP A 283 -0.04 -20.10 15.63
C ASP A 283 -0.72 -19.60 16.91
N ALA A 284 0.04 -19.36 17.97
CA ALA A 284 -0.47 -18.80 19.22
C ALA A 284 -1.01 -17.36 19.04
N VAL A 285 -0.37 -16.53 18.21
CA VAL A 285 -0.89 -15.19 17.87
C VAL A 285 -2.18 -15.32 17.05
N CYS A 286 -2.21 -16.21 16.05
CA CYS A 286 -3.42 -16.44 15.26
C CYS A 286 -4.59 -16.92 16.13
N GLU A 287 -4.37 -17.88 17.04
CA GLU A 287 -5.40 -18.36 17.96
C GLU A 287 -5.94 -17.22 18.83
N ARG A 288 -5.05 -16.41 19.43
CA ARG A 288 -5.44 -15.27 20.27
C ARG A 288 -6.25 -14.22 19.50
N LEU A 289 -5.93 -14.00 18.23
CA LEU A 289 -6.63 -13.04 17.36
C LEU A 289 -7.86 -13.64 16.66
N GLY A 290 -8.18 -14.91 16.88
CA GLY A 290 -9.29 -15.59 16.20
C GLY A 290 -9.07 -15.85 14.71
N ILE A 291 -7.81 -15.80 14.25
CA ILE A 291 -7.46 -16.04 12.84
C ILE A 291 -7.53 -17.54 12.55
N GLY A 292 -8.43 -17.93 11.64
CA GLY A 292 -8.59 -19.33 11.24
C GLY A 292 -9.33 -20.22 12.24
N THR A 293 -9.84 -19.65 13.34
CA THR A 293 -10.81 -20.34 14.18
C THR A 293 -12.17 -20.22 13.53
N SER A 294 -12.54 -21.23 12.75
CA SER A 294 -13.93 -21.34 12.29
C SER A 294 -14.83 -21.41 13.51
N ASN A 295 -15.66 -20.40 13.74
CA ASN A 295 -16.89 -20.66 14.47
C ASN A 295 -17.72 -21.62 13.61
N PRO A 296 -18.19 -22.74 14.15
CA PRO A 296 -18.97 -23.74 13.42
C PRO A 296 -20.27 -23.17 12.86
#